data_629782dfd69cd29947f3c872c321a136
#
_entry.id   629782dfd69cd29947f3c872c321a136
#
_cell.length_a   1.000
_cell.length_b   1.000
_cell.length_c   1.000
_cell.angle_alpha   90.00
_cell.angle_beta   90.00
_cell.angle_gamma   90.00
#
_symmetry.space_group_name_H-M   'P 1'
#
loop_
_entity.id
_entity.type
_entity.pdbx_description
1 polymer ?
#
loop_
_entity_poly.entity_id
_entity_poly.type
_entity_poly.pdbx_seq_one_letter_code
_entity_poly.pdbx_strand_id
1 'polypeptide(L)'
;MRYPFSNEPLTDFACAENASAFQASLDRVRAQLGRTYPLVIGGEKIYTPETFDSINPANPSQSVGRMSKATPELAARAVEVAARAFDSWKRVPYEERARYVLDAAKIMRERKHDFSALQVLEVGKTWSEADADTAEAIDFLEWYGREMLRLGPPRPTILDPRLDGELAYIPLGAGAVIPPWNFPGAIMTGM
;
A
#
# COMPACT_ATOMS: atom_id res chain seq x y z
N MET A 1 20.77 3.63 -10.09
CA MET A 1 19.86 4.62 -9.50
C MET A 1 20.63 5.93 -9.29
N ARG A 2 20.10 7.09 -9.73
CA ARG A 2 20.83 8.37 -9.69
C ARG A 2 20.84 9.04 -8.30
N TYR A 3 19.92 8.67 -7.39
CA TYR A 3 19.80 9.30 -6.07
C TYR A 3 19.73 8.25 -4.98
N PRO A 4 20.42 8.45 -3.85
CA PRO A 4 20.29 7.58 -2.69
C PRO A 4 18.85 7.65 -2.13
N PHE A 5 18.46 6.62 -1.36
CA PHE A 5 17.21 6.66 -0.59
C PHE A 5 17.29 7.77 0.47
N SER A 6 16.19 8.47 0.65
CA SER A 6 15.95 9.37 1.78
C SER A 6 14.50 9.20 2.23
N ASN A 7 14.28 9.31 3.53
CA ASN A 7 12.92 9.26 4.07
C ASN A 7 12.04 10.39 3.53
N GLU A 8 10.77 10.10 3.37
CA GLU A 8 9.76 11.08 3.00
C GLU A 8 9.66 12.17 4.08
N PRO A 9 9.78 13.46 3.74
CA PRO A 9 9.70 14.52 4.73
C PRO A 9 8.32 14.58 5.38
N LEU A 10 8.30 14.79 6.70
CA LEU A 10 7.06 15.04 7.43
C LEU A 10 6.53 16.44 7.11
N THR A 11 5.20 16.58 7.12
CA THR A 11 4.55 17.87 6.90
C THR A 11 4.65 18.73 8.15
N ASP A 12 5.21 19.95 8.02
CA ASP A 12 5.19 20.95 9.08
C ASP A 12 3.83 21.65 9.13
N PHE A 13 2.98 21.23 10.06
CA PHE A 13 1.65 21.80 10.29
C PHE A 13 1.65 23.14 11.05
N ALA A 14 2.82 23.63 11.54
CA ALA A 14 2.94 24.99 12.01
C ALA A 14 2.93 26.01 10.84
N CYS A 15 3.25 25.57 9.64
CA CYS A 15 3.07 26.32 8.41
C CYS A 15 1.57 26.40 8.05
N ALA A 16 1.04 27.62 7.98
CA ALA A 16 -0.38 27.86 7.73
C ALA A 16 -0.86 27.34 6.35
N GLU A 17 0.03 27.37 5.35
CA GLU A 17 -0.24 26.83 4.01
C GLU A 17 -0.44 25.31 4.04
N ASN A 18 0.44 24.58 4.73
CA ASN A 18 0.34 23.14 4.91
C ASN A 18 -0.92 22.75 5.69
N ALA A 19 -1.22 23.47 6.78
CA ALA A 19 -2.43 23.24 7.58
C ALA A 19 -3.70 23.47 6.76
N SER A 20 -3.73 24.53 5.94
CA SER A 20 -4.86 24.82 5.04
C SER A 20 -5.03 23.75 3.96
N ALA A 21 -3.93 23.30 3.34
CA ALA A 21 -3.95 22.23 2.34
C ALA A 21 -4.46 20.90 2.92
N PHE A 22 -4.04 20.57 4.14
CA PHE A 22 -4.50 19.38 4.85
C PHE A 22 -5.99 19.47 5.22
N GLN A 23 -6.45 20.63 5.72
CA GLN A 23 -7.87 20.89 6.00
C GLN A 23 -8.73 20.69 4.75
N ALA A 24 -8.29 21.19 3.60
CA ALA A 24 -8.97 20.97 2.33
C ALA A 24 -9.04 19.49 1.94
N SER A 25 -8.02 18.70 2.27
CA SER A 25 -8.04 17.24 2.06
C SER A 25 -9.02 16.55 3.01
N LEU A 26 -9.07 16.95 4.28
CA LEU A 26 -10.08 16.46 5.21
C LEU A 26 -11.52 16.71 4.71
N ASP A 27 -11.77 17.89 4.16
CA ASP A 27 -13.10 18.24 3.65
C ASP A 27 -13.45 17.42 2.39
N ARG A 28 -12.48 17.19 1.49
CA ARG A 28 -12.66 16.29 0.35
C ARG A 28 -12.98 14.86 0.76
N VAL A 29 -12.25 14.33 1.76
CA VAL A 29 -12.49 12.97 2.27
C VAL A 29 -13.83 12.87 2.99
N ARG A 30 -14.19 13.86 3.81
CA ARG A 30 -15.51 13.94 4.46
C ARG A 30 -16.66 13.91 3.46
N ALA A 31 -16.52 14.56 2.33
CA ALA A 31 -17.53 14.54 1.26
C ALA A 31 -17.72 13.15 0.60
N GLN A 32 -16.82 12.22 0.88
CA GLN A 32 -16.84 10.86 0.34
C GLN A 32 -17.26 9.79 1.34
N LEU A 33 -17.51 10.16 2.59
CA LEU A 33 -17.88 9.22 3.65
C LEU A 33 -19.17 8.46 3.33
N GLY A 34 -19.32 7.28 3.91
CA GLY A 34 -20.50 6.41 3.77
C GLY A 34 -20.62 5.68 2.43
N ARG A 35 -19.65 5.81 1.52
CA ARG A 35 -19.64 5.06 0.26
C ARG A 35 -19.50 3.56 0.49
N THR A 36 -20.08 2.76 -0.39
CA THR A 36 -19.89 1.31 -0.41
C THR A 36 -18.71 0.96 -1.32
N TYR A 37 -17.84 0.10 -0.79
CA TYR A 37 -16.64 -0.38 -1.48
C TYR A 37 -16.77 -1.86 -1.80
N PRO A 38 -16.51 -2.27 -3.05
CA PRO A 38 -16.55 -3.66 -3.46
C PRO A 38 -15.31 -4.44 -3.03
N LEU A 39 -15.40 -5.76 -3.05
CA LEU A 39 -14.23 -6.61 -3.22
C LEU A 39 -13.69 -6.45 -4.64
N VAL A 40 -12.38 -6.60 -4.82
CA VAL A 40 -11.75 -6.61 -6.16
C VAL A 40 -11.00 -7.92 -6.33
N ILE A 41 -11.49 -8.78 -7.22
CA ILE A 41 -10.90 -10.10 -7.49
C ILE A 41 -10.64 -10.22 -9.00
N GLY A 42 -9.38 -10.31 -9.38
CA GLY A 42 -9.01 -10.40 -10.80
C GLY A 42 -9.44 -9.18 -11.64
N GLY A 43 -9.50 -8.01 -11.04
CA GLY A 43 -9.96 -6.76 -11.67
C GLY A 43 -11.49 -6.57 -11.66
N GLU A 44 -12.27 -7.59 -11.29
CA GLU A 44 -13.72 -7.51 -11.17
C GLU A 44 -14.13 -6.87 -9.83
N LYS A 45 -15.05 -5.91 -9.85
CA LYS A 45 -15.65 -5.29 -8.67
C LYS A 45 -16.88 -6.07 -8.25
N ILE A 46 -16.88 -6.65 -7.05
CA ILE A 46 -17.93 -7.50 -6.52
C ILE A 46 -18.54 -6.84 -5.28
N TYR A 47 -19.84 -6.48 -5.38
CA TYR A 47 -20.63 -6.01 -4.25
C TYR A 47 -21.40 -7.19 -3.66
N THR A 48 -21.31 -7.38 -2.35
CA THR A 48 -22.00 -8.45 -1.65
C THR A 48 -23.19 -7.92 -0.85
N PRO A 49 -24.23 -8.73 -0.61
CA PRO A 49 -25.37 -8.32 0.23
C PRO A 49 -24.95 -8.02 1.67
N GLU A 50 -24.00 -8.77 2.21
CA GLU A 50 -23.44 -8.51 3.53
C GLU A 50 -22.31 -7.50 3.46
N THR A 51 -22.36 -6.50 4.35
CA THR A 51 -21.37 -5.44 4.46
C THR A 51 -21.03 -5.21 5.94
N PHE A 52 -19.94 -4.50 6.20
CA PHE A 52 -19.63 -3.92 7.51
C PHE A 52 -19.23 -2.46 7.34
N ASP A 53 -19.53 -1.65 8.35
CA ASP A 53 -19.14 -0.25 8.37
C ASP A 53 -17.78 -0.07 9.04
N SER A 54 -16.89 0.71 8.42
CA SER A 54 -15.75 1.32 9.10
C SER A 54 -16.26 2.61 9.76
N ILE A 55 -16.15 2.71 11.08
CA ILE A 55 -16.78 3.78 11.86
C ILE A 55 -15.70 4.75 12.33
N ASN A 56 -15.97 6.06 12.23
CA ASN A 56 -15.11 7.08 12.79
C ASN A 56 -15.10 6.98 14.33
N PRO A 57 -13.96 6.69 14.98
CA PRO A 57 -13.89 6.51 16.42
C PRO A 57 -14.18 7.81 17.21
N ALA A 58 -13.95 8.96 16.60
CA ALA A 58 -14.28 10.27 17.20
C ALA A 58 -15.76 10.64 17.06
N ASN A 59 -16.49 9.98 16.15
CA ASN A 59 -17.93 10.16 15.94
C ASN A 59 -18.60 8.84 15.55
N PRO A 60 -19.00 7.99 16.51
CA PRO A 60 -19.52 6.65 16.23
C PRO A 60 -20.81 6.60 15.39
N SER A 61 -21.50 7.70 15.19
CA SER A 61 -22.64 7.79 14.28
C SER A 61 -22.24 7.98 12.81
N GLN A 62 -20.95 8.19 12.54
CA GLN A 62 -20.43 8.46 11.20
C GLN A 62 -19.74 7.22 10.62
N SER A 63 -20.32 6.65 9.58
CA SER A 63 -19.65 5.62 8.78
C SER A 63 -18.63 6.28 7.83
N VAL A 64 -17.39 5.87 7.93
CA VAL A 64 -16.31 6.29 7.01
C VAL A 64 -16.49 5.61 5.66
N GLY A 65 -16.86 4.34 5.67
CA GLY A 65 -17.16 3.57 4.46
C GLY A 65 -17.79 2.23 4.80
N ARG A 66 -18.52 1.69 3.84
CA ARG A 66 -19.15 0.39 3.94
C ARG A 66 -18.43 -0.60 3.07
N MET A 67 -17.89 -1.66 3.67
CA MET A 67 -17.09 -2.66 2.98
C MET A 67 -17.90 -3.91 2.69
N SER A 68 -17.87 -4.40 1.44
CA SER A 68 -18.43 -5.70 1.08
C SER A 68 -17.70 -6.83 1.82
N LYS A 69 -18.45 -7.74 2.47
CA LYS A 69 -17.86 -8.92 3.12
C LYS A 69 -17.62 -10.03 2.10
N ALA A 70 -16.45 -10.64 2.16
CA ALA A 70 -16.17 -11.85 1.39
C ALA A 70 -16.84 -13.06 2.04
N THR A 71 -17.38 -13.97 1.20
CA THR A 71 -17.71 -15.32 1.62
C THR A 71 -16.46 -16.22 1.54
N PRO A 72 -16.46 -17.43 2.18
CA PRO A 72 -15.37 -18.39 2.01
C PRO A 72 -15.06 -18.71 0.54
N GLU A 73 -16.10 -18.80 -0.31
CA GLU A 73 -15.96 -19.09 -1.74
C GLU A 73 -15.29 -17.94 -2.49
N LEU A 74 -15.63 -16.70 -2.15
CA LEU A 74 -14.97 -15.50 -2.73
C LEU A 74 -13.51 -15.39 -2.26
N ALA A 75 -13.23 -15.75 -1.02
CA ALA A 75 -11.85 -15.80 -0.51
C ALA A 75 -11.03 -16.89 -1.23
N ALA A 76 -11.58 -18.08 -1.40
CA ALA A 76 -10.96 -19.16 -2.17
C ALA A 76 -10.71 -18.72 -3.63
N ARG A 77 -11.70 -18.11 -4.28
CA ARG A 77 -11.58 -17.55 -5.63
C ARG A 77 -10.45 -16.52 -5.72
N ALA A 78 -10.30 -15.65 -4.72
CA ALA A 78 -9.23 -14.64 -4.71
C ALA A 78 -7.85 -15.30 -4.70
N VAL A 79 -7.66 -16.34 -3.87
CA VAL A 79 -6.41 -17.12 -3.83
C VAL A 79 -6.13 -17.81 -5.16
N GLU A 80 -7.14 -18.45 -5.78
CA GLU A 80 -7.00 -19.09 -7.07
C GLU A 80 -6.63 -18.11 -8.19
N VAL A 81 -7.24 -16.92 -8.20
CA VAL A 81 -6.94 -15.87 -9.17
C VAL A 81 -5.50 -15.38 -9.00
N ALA A 82 -5.06 -15.15 -7.75
CA ALA A 82 -3.69 -14.76 -7.44
C ALA A 82 -2.69 -15.85 -7.86
N ALA A 83 -2.99 -17.12 -7.58
CA ALA A 83 -2.16 -18.25 -7.98
C ALA A 83 -2.03 -18.37 -9.50
N ARG A 84 -3.11 -18.19 -10.25
CA ARG A 84 -3.05 -18.17 -11.73
C ARG A 84 -2.25 -16.99 -12.27
N ALA A 85 -2.40 -15.81 -11.67
CA ALA A 85 -1.65 -14.63 -12.09
C ALA A 85 -0.15 -14.78 -11.88
N PHE A 86 0.28 -15.60 -10.92
CA PHE A 86 1.68 -15.89 -10.65
C PHE A 86 2.43 -16.42 -11.87
N ASP A 87 1.79 -17.23 -12.71
CA ASP A 87 2.44 -17.82 -13.87
C ASP A 87 2.94 -16.79 -14.91
N SER A 88 2.25 -15.68 -15.04
CA SER A 88 2.70 -14.56 -15.87
C SER A 88 3.58 -13.60 -15.07
N TRP A 89 3.17 -13.26 -13.83
CA TRP A 89 3.84 -12.27 -13.00
C TRP A 89 5.29 -12.64 -12.65
N LYS A 90 5.57 -13.91 -12.38
CA LYS A 90 6.95 -14.40 -12.10
C LYS A 90 7.93 -14.17 -13.25
N ARG A 91 7.42 -13.97 -14.49
CA ARG A 91 8.24 -13.73 -15.69
C ARG A 91 8.42 -12.25 -16.00
N VAL A 92 7.70 -11.36 -15.31
CA VAL A 92 7.88 -9.92 -15.47
C VAL A 92 9.28 -9.55 -14.99
N PRO A 93 10.07 -8.81 -15.77
CA PRO A 93 11.40 -8.37 -15.36
C PRO A 93 11.37 -7.65 -14.02
N TYR A 94 12.38 -7.85 -13.19
CA TYR A 94 12.43 -7.25 -11.86
C TYR A 94 12.46 -5.71 -11.92
N GLU A 95 13.02 -5.13 -12.99
CA GLU A 95 13.01 -3.68 -13.24
C GLU A 95 11.58 -3.15 -13.43
N GLU A 96 10.77 -3.89 -14.18
CA GLU A 96 9.39 -3.50 -14.41
C GLU A 96 8.54 -3.64 -13.15
N ARG A 97 8.73 -4.71 -12.38
CA ARG A 97 8.06 -4.87 -11.07
C ARG A 97 8.45 -3.76 -10.09
N ALA A 98 9.75 -3.41 -10.03
CA ALA A 98 10.23 -2.30 -9.24
C ALA A 98 9.61 -0.96 -9.66
N ARG A 99 9.44 -0.74 -10.98
CA ARG A 99 8.82 0.46 -11.52
C ARG A 99 7.39 0.62 -11.03
N TYR A 100 6.57 -0.44 -11.01
CA TYR A 100 5.19 -0.36 -10.49
C TYR A 100 5.15 0.10 -9.03
N VAL A 101 6.07 -0.38 -8.20
CA VAL A 101 6.15 -0.01 -6.78
C VAL A 101 6.60 1.45 -6.63
N LEU A 102 7.59 1.89 -7.41
CA LEU A 102 8.08 3.28 -7.39
C LEU A 102 7.04 4.27 -7.96
N ASP A 103 6.29 3.87 -8.98
CA ASP A 103 5.18 4.67 -9.51
C ASP A 103 4.04 4.80 -8.47
N ALA A 104 3.77 3.74 -7.70
CA ALA A 104 2.83 3.80 -6.58
C ALA A 104 3.30 4.77 -5.49
N ALA A 105 4.60 4.78 -5.14
CA ALA A 105 5.18 5.76 -4.21
C ALA A 105 4.97 7.20 -4.67
N LYS A 106 5.18 7.45 -5.95
CA LYS A 106 4.96 8.78 -6.55
C LYS A 106 3.49 9.22 -6.42
N ILE A 107 2.55 8.35 -6.79
CA ILE A 107 1.09 8.64 -6.69
C ILE A 107 0.70 8.87 -5.23
N MET A 108 1.21 8.05 -4.30
CA MET A 108 0.93 8.22 -2.88
C MET A 108 1.45 9.56 -2.35
N ARG A 109 2.65 9.97 -2.75
CA ARG A 109 3.25 11.27 -2.40
C ARG A 109 2.42 12.45 -2.91
N GLU A 110 1.95 12.39 -4.16
CA GLU A 110 1.07 13.42 -4.75
C GLU A 110 -0.27 13.53 -4.01
N ARG A 111 -0.70 12.46 -3.35
CA ARG A 111 -1.97 12.37 -2.62
C ARG A 111 -1.77 12.22 -1.11
N LYS A 112 -0.60 12.55 -0.59
CA LYS A 112 -0.21 12.32 0.81
C LYS A 112 -1.25 12.81 1.80
N HIS A 113 -1.75 14.04 1.63
CA HIS A 113 -2.76 14.61 2.51
C HIS A 113 -4.12 13.89 2.44
N ASP A 114 -4.52 13.35 1.28
CA ASP A 114 -5.78 12.62 1.17
C ASP A 114 -5.70 11.27 1.91
N PHE A 115 -4.58 10.54 1.80
CA PHE A 115 -4.35 9.30 2.55
C PHE A 115 -4.28 9.56 4.06
N SER A 116 -3.56 10.61 4.47
CA SER A 116 -3.47 11.00 5.89
C SER A 116 -4.82 11.46 6.44
N ALA A 117 -5.60 12.26 5.67
CA ALA A 117 -6.94 12.70 6.06
C ALA A 117 -7.91 11.52 6.27
N LEU A 118 -7.81 10.46 5.44
CA LEU A 118 -8.60 9.25 5.64
C LEU A 118 -8.26 8.58 6.98
N GLN A 119 -6.98 8.48 7.35
CA GLN A 119 -6.55 7.89 8.61
C GLN A 119 -7.01 8.70 9.84
N VAL A 120 -7.06 10.03 9.74
CA VAL A 120 -7.64 10.87 10.81
C VAL A 120 -9.11 10.50 11.05
N LEU A 121 -9.87 10.25 9.99
CA LEU A 121 -11.30 9.96 10.10
C LEU A 121 -11.59 8.48 10.43
N GLU A 122 -10.77 7.55 9.94
CA GLU A 122 -11.02 6.11 10.09
C GLU A 122 -10.45 5.53 11.38
N VAL A 123 -9.28 5.97 11.81
CA VAL A 123 -8.60 5.42 12.99
C VAL A 123 -8.32 6.45 14.09
N GLY A 124 -8.75 7.69 13.90
CA GLY A 124 -8.67 8.75 14.91
C GLY A 124 -7.25 9.26 15.19
N LYS A 125 -6.33 9.13 14.23
CA LYS A 125 -4.97 9.66 14.36
C LYS A 125 -4.96 11.19 14.40
N THR A 126 -4.01 11.76 15.10
CA THR A 126 -3.67 13.19 14.95
C THR A 126 -3.13 13.46 13.55
N TRP A 127 -3.14 14.70 13.09
CA TRP A 127 -2.62 15.08 11.77
C TRP A 127 -1.16 14.64 11.59
N SER A 128 -0.33 14.86 12.60
CA SER A 128 1.09 14.49 12.56
C SER A 128 1.31 12.99 12.52
N GLU A 129 0.54 12.20 13.28
CA GLU A 129 0.63 10.74 13.27
C GLU A 129 0.13 10.15 11.95
N ALA A 130 -0.94 10.69 11.38
CA ALA A 130 -1.46 10.28 10.08
C ALA A 130 -0.51 10.63 8.93
N ASP A 131 0.14 11.81 9.01
CA ASP A 131 1.16 12.21 8.04
C ASP A 131 2.39 11.31 8.11
N ALA A 132 2.84 10.96 9.33
CA ALA A 132 3.98 10.06 9.54
C ALA A 132 3.71 8.65 9.03
N ASP A 133 2.51 8.09 9.26
CA ASP A 133 2.10 6.79 8.73
C ASP A 133 2.10 6.79 7.19
N THR A 134 1.56 7.84 6.57
CA THR A 134 1.58 7.95 5.10
C THR A 134 3.01 8.14 4.57
N ALA A 135 3.85 8.89 5.26
CA ALA A 135 5.27 9.05 4.89
C ALA A 135 6.00 7.71 4.96
N GLU A 136 5.78 6.92 6.02
CA GLU A 136 6.35 5.57 6.17
C GLU A 136 5.87 4.62 5.05
N ALA A 137 4.59 4.70 4.66
CA ALA A 137 4.08 3.93 3.52
C ALA A 137 4.83 4.26 2.21
N ILE A 138 5.10 5.54 1.96
CA ILE A 138 5.89 5.99 0.81
C ILE A 138 7.32 5.46 0.92
N ASP A 139 7.93 5.52 2.11
CA ASP A 139 9.28 5.01 2.37
C ASP A 139 9.39 3.50 2.09
N PHE A 140 8.40 2.69 2.49
CA PHE A 140 8.37 1.27 2.17
C PHE A 140 8.35 1.03 0.66
N LEU A 141 7.50 1.73 -0.09
CA LEU A 141 7.44 1.61 -1.54
C LEU A 141 8.77 2.01 -2.21
N GLU A 142 9.35 3.14 -1.80
CA GLU A 142 10.64 3.61 -2.32
C GLU A 142 11.77 2.64 -1.98
N TRP A 143 11.81 2.15 -0.74
CA TRP A 143 12.85 1.23 -0.29
C TRP A 143 12.76 -0.11 -1.02
N TYR A 144 11.58 -0.75 -1.03
CA TYR A 144 11.43 -2.07 -1.63
C TYR A 144 11.57 -2.05 -3.15
N GLY A 145 11.10 -0.98 -3.82
CA GLY A 145 11.36 -0.80 -5.25
C GLY A 145 12.87 -0.74 -5.55
N ARG A 146 13.65 -0.03 -4.74
CA ARG A 146 15.12 0.07 -4.85
C ARG A 146 15.81 -1.24 -4.51
N GLU A 147 15.37 -1.93 -3.46
CA GLU A 147 15.91 -3.24 -3.09
C GLU A 147 15.62 -4.31 -4.17
N MET A 148 14.48 -4.26 -4.83
CA MET A 148 14.21 -5.13 -5.98
C MET A 148 15.24 -4.90 -7.09
N LEU A 149 15.58 -3.64 -7.40
CA LEU A 149 16.61 -3.32 -8.40
C LEU A 149 18.01 -3.77 -7.96
N ARG A 150 18.29 -3.73 -6.64
CA ARG A 150 19.57 -4.18 -6.08
C ARG A 150 19.70 -5.70 -6.05
N LEU A 151 18.62 -6.40 -5.71
CA LEU A 151 18.60 -7.86 -5.47
C LEU A 151 18.16 -8.67 -6.68
N GLY A 152 17.51 -8.04 -7.66
CA GLY A 152 16.95 -8.72 -8.84
C GLY A 152 17.98 -9.42 -9.74
N PRO A 153 19.15 -8.82 -10.03
CA PRO A 153 20.15 -9.50 -10.83
C PRO A 153 20.77 -10.67 -10.06
N PRO A 154 21.03 -11.83 -10.71
CA PRO A 154 21.83 -12.90 -10.14
C PRO A 154 23.21 -12.38 -9.72
N ARG A 155 23.75 -12.92 -8.64
CA ARG A 155 25.05 -12.52 -8.10
C ARG A 155 25.98 -13.72 -7.99
N PRO A 156 27.25 -13.60 -8.44
CA PRO A 156 28.21 -14.64 -8.21
C PRO A 156 28.47 -14.80 -6.68
N THR A 157 28.47 -16.02 -6.21
CA THR A 157 28.69 -16.34 -4.79
C THR A 157 30.09 -16.87 -4.50
N ILE A 158 30.78 -17.40 -5.52
CA ILE A 158 32.07 -18.06 -5.39
C ILE A 158 33.02 -17.49 -6.44
N LEU A 159 34.23 -17.12 -6.05
CA LEU A 159 35.32 -16.69 -6.95
C LEU A 159 36.29 -17.85 -7.20
N ASP A 160 35.79 -19.06 -7.40
CA ASP A 160 36.61 -20.20 -7.79
C ASP A 160 36.44 -20.43 -9.32
N PRO A 161 37.52 -20.36 -10.14
CA PRO A 161 37.39 -20.49 -11.57
C PRO A 161 36.91 -21.87 -12.07
N ARG A 162 36.79 -22.85 -11.17
CA ARG A 162 36.26 -24.19 -11.43
C ARG A 162 34.78 -24.35 -11.12
N LEU A 163 34.15 -23.33 -10.50
CA LEU A 163 32.77 -23.38 -10.03
C LEU A 163 32.02 -22.15 -10.49
N ASP A 164 30.83 -22.36 -11.04
CA ASP A 164 29.87 -21.33 -11.42
C ASP A 164 28.75 -21.33 -10.37
N GLY A 165 28.87 -20.46 -9.38
CA GLY A 165 27.89 -20.34 -8.31
C GLY A 165 27.14 -19.01 -8.36
N GLU A 166 25.81 -19.03 -8.40
CA GLU A 166 24.96 -17.85 -8.38
C GLU A 166 23.97 -17.86 -7.22
N LEU A 167 23.74 -16.69 -6.63
CA LEU A 167 22.62 -16.43 -5.74
C LEU A 167 21.54 -15.70 -6.54
N ALA A 168 20.36 -16.29 -6.61
CA ALA A 168 19.18 -15.66 -7.21
C ALA A 168 18.00 -15.70 -6.26
N TYR A 169 17.23 -14.59 -6.21
CA TYR A 169 15.96 -14.55 -5.52
C TYR A 169 14.86 -15.04 -6.45
N ILE A 170 14.11 -16.04 -5.99
CA ILE A 170 12.98 -16.61 -6.72
C ILE A 170 11.65 -16.17 -6.12
N PRO A 171 10.59 -15.95 -6.91
CA PRO A 171 9.28 -15.59 -6.41
C PRO A 171 8.62 -16.77 -5.68
N LEU A 172 7.98 -16.50 -4.54
CA LEU A 172 7.36 -17.53 -3.68
C LEU A 172 5.94 -17.93 -4.11
N GLY A 173 5.26 -17.13 -4.91
CA GLY A 173 3.88 -17.36 -5.33
C GLY A 173 2.88 -16.39 -4.72
N ALA A 174 1.63 -16.82 -4.61
CA ALA A 174 0.57 -16.03 -3.99
C ALA A 174 0.73 -16.04 -2.47
N GLY A 175 0.50 -14.89 -1.84
CA GLY A 175 0.53 -14.69 -0.40
C GLY A 175 -0.72 -13.97 0.09
N ALA A 176 -0.99 -14.04 1.38
CA ALA A 176 -2.00 -13.24 2.05
C ALA A 176 -1.34 -12.18 2.92
N VAL A 177 -1.76 -10.93 2.79
CA VAL A 177 -1.35 -9.82 3.64
C VAL A 177 -2.46 -9.55 4.65
N ILE A 178 -2.15 -9.69 5.96
CA ILE A 178 -3.08 -9.49 7.07
C ILE A 178 -2.43 -8.51 8.05
N PRO A 179 -2.43 -7.20 7.72
CA PRO A 179 -1.74 -6.20 8.51
C PRO A 179 -2.50 -5.88 9.80
N PRO A 180 -1.80 -5.41 10.85
CA PRO A 180 -2.44 -4.84 12.03
C PRO A 180 -3.16 -3.52 11.67
N TRP A 181 -4.14 -3.16 12.49
CA TRP A 181 -5.04 -2.03 12.26
C TRP A 181 -4.45 -0.66 12.66
N ASN A 182 -3.41 -0.62 13.48
CA ASN A 182 -2.91 0.61 14.11
C ASN A 182 -1.99 1.46 13.20
N PHE A 183 -1.43 0.86 12.15
CA PHE A 183 -0.71 1.55 11.06
C PHE A 183 -1.32 1.14 9.71
N PRO A 184 -2.56 1.60 9.45
CA PRO A 184 -3.36 1.10 8.33
C PRO A 184 -2.79 1.47 6.96
N GLY A 185 -2.02 2.54 6.86
CA GLY A 185 -1.33 2.95 5.64
C GLY A 185 0.03 2.27 5.50
N ALA A 186 0.92 2.44 6.48
CA ALA A 186 2.31 2.01 6.39
C ALA A 186 2.45 0.49 6.35
N ILE A 187 1.90 -0.24 7.33
CA ILE A 187 2.17 -1.67 7.43
C ILE A 187 1.46 -2.45 6.33
N MET A 188 0.22 -2.06 5.97
CA MET A 188 -0.46 -2.67 4.83
C MET A 188 0.36 -2.51 3.53
N THR A 189 0.94 -1.35 3.31
CA THR A 189 1.77 -1.06 2.13
C THR A 189 3.10 -1.79 2.19
N GLY A 190 3.72 -1.87 3.38
CA GLY A 190 5.01 -2.51 3.58
C GLY A 190 4.98 -4.03 3.46
N MET A 191 3.89 -4.67 3.85
CA MET A 191 3.71 -6.13 3.75
C MET A 191 3.31 -6.56 2.34
#